data_3aa0a573c13c9b5f14e6c27333405234
#
_entry.id   3aa0a573c13c9b5f14e6c27333405234
#
_cell.length_a   1.000
_cell.length_b   1.000
_cell.length_c   1.000
_cell.angle_alpha   90.00
_cell.angle_beta   90.00
_cell.angle_gamma   90.00
#
_symmetry.space_group_name_H-M   'P 1'
#
loop_
_entity.id
_entity.type
_entity.pdbx_description
1 polymer ?
#
loop_
_entity_poly.entity_id
_entity_poly.type
_entity_poly.pdbx_seq_one_letter_code
_entity_poly.pdbx_strand_id
1 'polypeptide(L)'
;MTNNDVLRSIRYMLKLNDEAMVNIAALADSEVPLAMMQAYLKKEEEAGFQPCPDVLMGYFLNGLIFHRRGKSEELPAPSIERKMNNNIILKKLRIAFDLKTTDIPQVLAKADFAVGQSEIGAIFRKPDHKNYRECGDQLLRNFLKGLSLTVRPPIVPKAPAEKKPAAEHKPAGQAKSATAGKPAGGKSWSGNKPASASRPAAGGKPAAGKKSWPGKS
;
A
#
# COMPACT_ATOMS: atom_id res chain seq x y z
N MET A 1 4.57 20.65 -10.43
CA MET A 1 4.38 19.25 -10.87
C MET A 1 3.05 19.18 -11.59
N THR A 2 2.99 18.55 -12.77
CA THR A 2 1.77 18.49 -13.59
C THR A 2 0.89 17.29 -13.21
N ASN A 3 -0.41 17.37 -13.54
CA ASN A 3 -1.33 16.22 -13.37
C ASN A 3 -0.85 15.00 -14.18
N ASN A 4 -0.28 15.24 -15.36
CA ASN A 4 0.30 14.20 -16.22
C ASN A 4 1.45 13.45 -15.51
N ASP A 5 2.31 14.16 -14.76
CA ASP A 5 3.39 13.54 -13.98
C ASP A 5 2.84 12.62 -12.89
N VAL A 6 1.77 13.05 -12.23
CA VAL A 6 1.10 12.25 -11.20
C VAL A 6 0.48 10.99 -11.81
N LEU A 7 -0.23 11.11 -12.95
CA LEU A 7 -0.80 9.97 -13.67
C LEU A 7 0.27 8.95 -14.07
N ARG A 8 1.38 9.42 -14.68
CA ARG A 8 2.51 8.54 -15.06
C ARG A 8 3.13 7.85 -13.87
N SER A 9 3.28 8.57 -12.74
CA SER A 9 3.83 8.02 -11.51
C SER A 9 2.95 6.91 -10.93
N ILE A 10 1.62 7.11 -10.91
CA ILE A 10 0.66 6.11 -10.43
C ILE A 10 0.63 4.90 -11.36
N ARG A 11 0.58 5.12 -12.68
CA ARG A 11 0.66 4.05 -13.69
C ARG A 11 1.88 3.16 -13.48
N TYR A 12 3.04 3.78 -13.32
CA TYR A 12 4.31 3.06 -13.07
C TYR A 12 4.28 2.29 -11.75
N MET A 13 3.87 2.95 -10.66
CA MET A 13 3.84 2.40 -9.31
C MET A 13 2.97 1.14 -9.23
N LEU A 14 1.78 1.19 -9.83
CA LEU A 14 0.79 0.11 -9.78
C LEU A 14 0.87 -0.86 -10.96
N LYS A 15 1.82 -0.65 -11.90
CA LYS A 15 1.97 -1.44 -13.14
C LYS A 15 0.68 -1.52 -13.97
N LEU A 16 -0.01 -0.39 -14.08
CA LEU A 16 -1.27 -0.32 -14.80
C LEU A 16 -1.01 -0.19 -16.31
N ASN A 17 -1.87 -0.84 -17.11
CA ASN A 17 -1.98 -0.54 -18.53
C ASN A 17 -2.94 0.63 -18.76
N ASP A 18 -3.03 1.12 -19.99
CA ASP A 18 -3.84 2.30 -20.32
C ASP A 18 -5.34 2.04 -20.11
N GLU A 19 -5.81 0.83 -20.38
CA GLU A 19 -7.20 0.41 -20.14
C GLU A 19 -7.54 0.41 -18.65
N ALA A 20 -6.63 -0.07 -17.79
CA ALA A 20 -6.82 -0.02 -16.35
C ALA A 20 -6.89 1.42 -15.82
N MET A 21 -6.14 2.35 -16.42
CA MET A 21 -6.21 3.79 -16.10
C MET A 21 -7.59 4.36 -16.45
N VAL A 22 -8.15 3.99 -17.60
CA VAL A 22 -9.53 4.36 -18.02
C VAL A 22 -10.55 3.76 -17.04
N ASN A 23 -10.43 2.47 -16.73
CA ASN A 23 -11.36 1.80 -15.81
C ASN A 23 -11.33 2.41 -14.41
N ILE A 24 -10.17 2.85 -13.92
CA ILE A 24 -10.07 3.56 -12.64
C ILE A 24 -10.84 4.89 -12.68
N ALA A 25 -10.73 5.68 -13.77
CA ALA A 25 -11.50 6.90 -13.91
C ALA A 25 -13.01 6.63 -13.96
N ALA A 26 -13.41 5.55 -14.65
CA ALA A 26 -14.81 5.12 -14.76
C ALA A 26 -15.42 4.72 -13.41
N LEU A 27 -14.66 4.21 -12.45
CA LEU A 27 -15.15 3.93 -11.09
C LEU A 27 -15.70 5.16 -10.36
N ALA A 28 -15.25 6.35 -10.76
CA ALA A 28 -15.73 7.63 -10.25
C ALA A 28 -16.68 8.33 -11.23
N ASP A 29 -17.32 7.57 -12.10
CA ASP A 29 -18.32 8.04 -13.07
C ASP A 29 -17.75 9.04 -14.11
N SER A 30 -16.47 8.86 -14.51
CA SER A 30 -15.81 9.64 -15.56
C SER A 30 -15.50 8.77 -16.78
N GLU A 31 -16.15 9.09 -17.88
CA GLU A 31 -15.89 8.45 -19.18
C GLU A 31 -14.74 9.15 -19.90
N VAL A 32 -13.61 8.46 -20.02
CA VAL A 32 -12.43 8.96 -20.73
C VAL A 32 -12.09 8.00 -21.87
N PRO A 33 -12.09 8.46 -23.13
CA PRO A 33 -11.65 7.63 -24.24
C PRO A 33 -10.21 7.16 -24.06
N LEU A 34 -9.90 5.90 -24.43
CA LEU A 34 -8.55 5.33 -24.33
C LEU A 34 -7.49 6.20 -25.00
N ALA A 35 -7.81 6.73 -26.20
CA ALA A 35 -6.90 7.62 -26.94
C ALA A 35 -6.56 8.90 -26.16
N MET A 36 -7.52 9.45 -25.42
CA MET A 36 -7.31 10.63 -24.58
C MET A 36 -6.47 10.28 -23.35
N MET A 37 -6.73 9.14 -22.71
CA MET A 37 -5.89 8.68 -21.60
C MET A 37 -4.45 8.49 -22.06
N GLN A 38 -4.23 7.91 -23.22
CA GLN A 38 -2.90 7.76 -23.82
C GLN A 38 -2.23 9.12 -24.07
N ALA A 39 -2.99 10.13 -24.57
CA ALA A 39 -2.48 11.48 -24.77
C ALA A 39 -2.03 12.14 -23.45
N TYR A 40 -2.76 11.93 -22.35
CA TYR A 40 -2.40 12.41 -21.02
C TYR A 40 -1.17 11.71 -20.42
N LEU A 41 -0.90 10.49 -20.85
CA LEU A 41 0.25 9.71 -20.36
C LEU A 41 1.56 10.00 -21.11
N LYS A 42 1.49 10.69 -22.25
CA LYS A 42 2.67 11.14 -23.01
C LYS A 42 3.47 12.19 -22.24
N LYS A 43 4.74 12.32 -22.61
CA LYS A 43 5.58 13.43 -22.14
C LYS A 43 5.29 14.68 -22.95
N GLU A 44 5.62 15.85 -22.41
CA GLU A 44 5.37 17.15 -23.06
C GLU A 44 6.03 17.27 -24.43
N GLU A 45 7.17 16.58 -24.64
CA GLU A 45 7.90 16.59 -25.91
C GLU A 45 7.33 15.59 -26.95
N GLU A 46 6.41 14.71 -26.54
CA GLU A 46 5.87 13.67 -27.44
C GLU A 46 4.69 14.20 -28.26
N ALA A 47 4.68 13.85 -29.56
CA ALA A 47 3.58 14.22 -30.45
C ALA A 47 2.23 13.70 -29.95
N GLY A 48 1.23 14.60 -29.88
CA GLY A 48 -0.10 14.28 -29.37
C GLY A 48 -0.19 14.28 -27.86
N PHE A 49 0.76 14.89 -27.14
CA PHE A 49 0.61 15.21 -25.74
C PHE A 49 -0.60 16.12 -25.50
N GLN A 50 -1.32 15.87 -24.43
CA GLN A 50 -2.40 16.72 -23.94
C GLN A 50 -2.23 16.96 -22.44
N PRO A 51 -2.44 18.19 -21.94
CA PRO A 51 -2.44 18.47 -20.52
C PRO A 51 -3.68 17.84 -19.87
N CYS A 52 -3.49 17.10 -18.79
CA CYS A 52 -4.58 16.48 -18.04
C CYS A 52 -5.35 17.55 -17.24
N PRO A 53 -6.67 17.75 -17.51
CA PRO A 53 -7.48 18.70 -16.77
C PRO A 53 -7.59 18.35 -15.27
N ASP A 54 -7.70 19.38 -14.43
CA ASP A 54 -7.84 19.23 -12.97
C ASP A 54 -9.06 18.40 -12.59
N VAL A 55 -10.16 18.61 -13.29
CA VAL A 55 -11.42 17.89 -13.04
C VAL A 55 -11.24 16.40 -13.31
N LEU A 56 -10.58 16.03 -14.43
CA LEU A 56 -10.28 14.63 -14.74
C LEU A 56 -9.34 14.01 -13.69
N MET A 57 -8.33 14.76 -13.26
CA MET A 57 -7.44 14.32 -12.19
C MET A 57 -8.21 14.06 -10.89
N GLY A 58 -9.23 14.88 -10.59
CA GLY A 58 -10.15 14.70 -9.48
C GLY A 58 -10.92 13.39 -9.55
N TYR A 59 -11.53 13.10 -10.71
CA TYR A 59 -12.21 11.84 -10.96
C TYR A 59 -11.25 10.65 -10.85
N PHE A 60 -10.11 10.72 -11.51
CA PHE A 60 -9.13 9.64 -11.48
C PHE A 60 -8.65 9.30 -10.06
N LEU A 61 -8.36 10.31 -9.24
CA LEU A 61 -7.95 10.07 -7.84
C LEU A 61 -9.09 9.51 -6.98
N ASN A 62 -10.35 9.91 -7.22
CA ASN A 62 -11.50 9.31 -6.56
C ASN A 62 -11.69 7.86 -7.01
N GLY A 63 -11.59 7.59 -8.31
CA GLY A 63 -11.60 6.23 -8.84
C GLY A 63 -10.48 5.37 -8.28
N LEU A 64 -9.29 5.93 -8.10
CA LEU A 64 -8.17 5.25 -7.45
C LEU A 64 -8.47 4.87 -5.99
N ILE A 65 -9.17 5.74 -5.25
CA ILE A 65 -9.64 5.42 -3.89
C ILE A 65 -10.59 4.23 -3.95
N PHE A 66 -11.58 4.25 -4.86
CA PHE A 66 -12.53 3.14 -5.02
C PHE A 66 -11.84 1.85 -5.47
N HIS A 67 -10.90 1.95 -6.38
CA HIS A 67 -10.11 0.80 -6.86
C HIS A 67 -9.31 0.12 -5.74
N ARG A 68 -8.77 0.91 -4.82
CA ARG A 68 -7.90 0.42 -3.75
C ARG A 68 -8.64 0.00 -2.48
N ARG A 69 -9.74 0.68 -2.17
CA ARG A 69 -10.48 0.51 -0.90
C ARG A 69 -11.89 -0.04 -1.06
N GLY A 70 -12.36 -0.14 -2.29
CA GLY A 70 -13.75 -0.44 -2.59
C GLY A 70 -14.65 0.79 -2.58
N LYS A 71 -15.79 0.70 -3.27
CA LYS A 71 -16.86 1.71 -3.25
C LYS A 71 -17.78 1.33 -2.09
N SER A 72 -17.91 2.16 -1.07
CA SER A 72 -18.89 1.98 0.01
C SER A 72 -20.17 2.69 -0.35
N GLU A 73 -21.30 2.00 -0.27
CA GLU A 73 -22.62 2.58 -0.49
C GLU A 73 -23.07 3.45 0.70
N GLU A 74 -22.50 3.21 1.87
CA GLU A 74 -22.83 3.95 3.11
C GLU A 74 -22.13 5.31 3.21
N LEU A 75 -21.05 5.52 2.46
CA LEU A 75 -20.28 6.76 2.50
C LEU A 75 -20.56 7.60 1.24
N PRO A 76 -20.79 8.91 1.41
CA PRO A 76 -20.94 9.79 0.25
C PRO A 76 -19.68 9.74 -0.62
N ALA A 77 -19.89 9.76 -1.94
CA ALA A 77 -18.77 9.82 -2.88
C ALA A 77 -17.88 11.04 -2.57
N PRO A 78 -16.55 10.89 -2.64
CA PRO A 78 -15.65 12.01 -2.42
C PRO A 78 -15.96 13.15 -3.41
N SER A 79 -15.93 14.38 -2.91
CA SER A 79 -16.14 15.56 -3.76
C SER A 79 -15.14 15.60 -4.91
N ILE A 80 -15.61 16.12 -6.06
CA ILE A 80 -14.74 16.35 -7.21
C ILE A 80 -14.28 17.80 -7.16
N GLU A 81 -12.99 17.98 -7.00
CA GLU A 81 -12.37 19.28 -6.99
C GLU A 81 -12.23 19.82 -8.40
N ARG A 82 -12.70 21.06 -8.60
CA ARG A 82 -12.59 21.77 -9.89
C ARG A 82 -11.17 22.30 -10.16
N LYS A 83 -10.41 22.52 -9.09
CA LYS A 83 -8.99 22.90 -9.16
C LYS A 83 -8.17 21.92 -8.33
N MET A 84 -7.12 21.39 -8.94
CA MET A 84 -6.18 20.51 -8.27
C MET A 84 -4.99 21.29 -7.72
N ASN A 85 -4.58 20.93 -6.54
CA ASN A 85 -3.29 21.35 -5.98
C ASN A 85 -2.59 20.15 -5.32
N ASN A 86 -1.33 20.29 -5.04
CA ASN A 86 -0.52 19.22 -4.48
C ASN A 86 -1.04 18.71 -3.12
N ASN A 87 -1.66 19.58 -2.30
CA ASN A 87 -2.24 19.19 -1.01
C ASN A 87 -3.42 18.22 -1.23
N ILE A 88 -4.29 18.51 -2.20
CA ILE A 88 -5.44 17.65 -2.55
C ILE A 88 -4.95 16.32 -3.09
N ILE A 89 -3.98 16.34 -4.02
CA ILE A 89 -3.37 15.12 -4.57
C ILE A 89 -2.78 14.26 -3.45
N LEU A 90 -1.96 14.85 -2.60
CA LEU A 90 -1.34 14.16 -1.47
C LEU A 90 -2.40 13.57 -0.52
N LYS A 91 -3.47 14.33 -0.22
CA LYS A 91 -4.58 13.88 0.64
C LYS A 91 -5.30 12.68 0.03
N LYS A 92 -5.65 12.73 -1.27
CA LYS A 92 -6.35 11.63 -1.96
C LYS A 92 -5.46 10.39 -2.09
N LEU A 93 -4.17 10.56 -2.40
CA LEU A 93 -3.21 9.45 -2.41
C LEU A 93 -3.05 8.82 -1.02
N ARG A 94 -2.96 9.62 0.04
CA ARG A 94 -2.93 9.12 1.41
C ARG A 94 -4.14 8.21 1.69
N ILE A 95 -5.34 8.64 1.28
CA ILE A 95 -6.57 7.86 1.47
C ILE A 95 -6.53 6.58 0.62
N ALA A 96 -6.15 6.68 -0.66
CA ALA A 96 -6.11 5.54 -1.57
C ALA A 96 -5.16 4.43 -1.10
N PHE A 97 -4.03 4.79 -0.48
CA PHE A 97 -3.02 3.86 0.01
C PHE A 97 -3.16 3.54 1.51
N ASP A 98 -4.25 3.95 2.14
CA ASP A 98 -4.55 3.72 3.57
C ASP A 98 -3.42 4.15 4.52
N LEU A 99 -2.78 5.26 4.21
CA LEU A 99 -1.68 5.80 5.01
C LEU A 99 -2.20 6.71 6.11
N LYS A 100 -1.64 6.58 7.30
CA LYS A 100 -1.80 7.57 8.37
C LYS A 100 -0.90 8.77 8.09
N THR A 101 -1.24 9.92 8.66
CA THR A 101 -0.39 11.13 8.53
C THR A 101 1.01 10.88 9.10
N THR A 102 1.14 9.98 10.09
CA THR A 102 2.41 9.56 10.69
C THR A 102 3.28 8.70 9.80
N ASP A 103 2.70 8.06 8.78
CA ASP A 103 3.44 7.18 7.87
C ASP A 103 4.13 7.95 6.73
N ILE A 104 3.64 9.18 6.45
CA ILE A 104 4.14 9.99 5.34
C ILE A 104 5.62 10.36 5.48
N PRO A 105 6.15 10.78 6.65
CA PRO A 105 7.58 11.00 6.82
C PRO A 105 8.42 9.75 6.52
N GLN A 106 7.92 8.55 6.85
CA GLN A 106 8.59 7.29 6.57
C GLN A 106 8.61 6.97 5.08
N VAL A 107 7.51 7.27 4.37
CA VAL A 107 7.44 7.14 2.91
C VAL A 107 8.42 8.10 2.24
N LEU A 108 8.49 9.36 2.70
CA LEU A 108 9.42 10.36 2.19
C LEU A 108 10.88 9.99 2.48
N ALA A 109 11.18 9.43 3.63
CA ALA A 109 12.52 8.97 3.98
C ALA A 109 13.05 7.89 3.03
N LYS A 110 12.18 7.04 2.46
CA LYS A 110 12.55 6.07 1.41
C LYS A 110 13.03 6.73 0.10
N ALA A 111 12.67 7.98 -0.12
CA ALA A 111 13.14 8.79 -1.23
C ALA A 111 14.30 9.71 -0.86
N ASP A 112 14.95 9.46 0.28
CA ASP A 112 16.03 10.28 0.86
C ASP A 112 15.60 11.74 1.14
N PHE A 113 14.32 11.92 1.51
CA PHE A 113 13.74 13.23 1.78
C PHE A 113 13.15 13.27 3.20
N ALA A 114 13.87 13.92 4.11
CA ALA A 114 13.47 14.05 5.50
C ALA A 114 12.52 15.24 5.70
N VAL A 115 11.35 14.98 6.30
CA VAL A 115 10.33 16.00 6.62
C VAL A 115 9.78 15.74 8.03
N GLY A 116 9.62 16.80 8.80
CA GLY A 116 9.07 16.71 10.15
C GLY A 116 7.56 16.39 10.16
N GLN A 117 7.12 15.65 11.19
CA GLN A 117 5.70 15.32 11.38
C GLN A 117 4.81 16.58 11.50
N SER A 118 5.31 17.63 12.12
CA SER A 118 4.58 18.91 12.26
C SER A 118 4.36 19.60 10.91
N GLU A 119 5.34 19.52 10.02
CA GLU A 119 5.26 20.08 8.66
C GLU A 119 4.23 19.31 7.82
N ILE A 120 4.27 17.98 7.86
CA ILE A 120 3.25 17.14 7.23
C ILE A 120 1.87 17.46 7.81
N GLY A 121 1.75 17.60 9.13
CA GLY A 121 0.49 18.00 9.77
C GLY A 121 -0.04 19.35 9.26
N ALA A 122 0.84 20.31 8.98
CA ALA A 122 0.46 21.62 8.45
C ALA A 122 -0.13 21.55 7.03
N ILE A 123 0.40 20.65 6.18
CA ILE A 123 -0.06 20.43 4.80
C ILE A 123 -1.50 19.88 4.76
N PHE A 124 -1.91 19.10 5.77
CA PHE A 124 -3.25 18.50 5.83
C PHE A 124 -4.31 19.39 6.50
N ARG A 125 -3.94 20.56 6.98
CA ARG A 125 -4.91 21.54 7.54
C ARG A 125 -5.76 22.16 6.43
N LYS A 126 -6.85 22.79 6.85
CA LYS A 126 -7.68 23.58 5.92
C LYS A 126 -6.91 24.81 5.45
N PRO A 127 -7.12 25.31 4.22
CA PRO A 127 -6.43 26.50 3.70
C PRO A 127 -6.56 27.74 4.60
N ASP A 128 -7.70 27.88 5.27
CA ASP A 128 -7.99 29.03 6.17
C ASP A 128 -7.31 28.92 7.54
N HIS A 129 -6.63 27.82 7.82
CA HIS A 129 -5.96 27.64 9.11
C HIS A 129 -4.64 28.40 9.15
N LYS A 130 -4.39 29.21 10.23
CA LYS A 130 -3.18 30.02 10.39
C LYS A 130 -1.84 29.31 10.17
N ASN A 131 -1.81 28.00 10.40
CA ASN A 131 -0.62 27.18 10.21
C ASN A 131 -0.80 26.22 9.01
N TYR A 132 -1.62 26.56 8.02
CA TYR A 132 -1.68 25.84 6.77
C TYR A 132 -0.37 26.03 6.00
N ARG A 133 0.05 25.00 5.32
CA ARG A 133 1.21 25.02 4.44
C ARG A 133 0.88 24.37 3.11
N GLU A 134 1.33 25.00 2.05
CA GLU A 134 1.22 24.42 0.71
C GLU A 134 2.24 23.30 0.54
N CYS A 135 1.81 22.24 -0.13
CA CYS A 135 2.67 21.13 -0.53
C CYS A 135 3.45 21.53 -1.78
N GLY A 136 4.74 21.76 -1.63
CA GLY A 136 5.62 22.07 -2.76
C GLY A 136 5.76 20.86 -3.72
N ASP A 137 6.09 21.15 -4.98
CA ASP A 137 6.28 20.13 -6.03
C ASP A 137 7.33 19.08 -5.66
N GLN A 138 8.41 19.51 -5.02
CA GLN A 138 9.49 18.62 -4.61
C GLN A 138 9.02 17.61 -3.56
N LEU A 139 8.17 18.04 -2.61
CA LEU A 139 7.62 17.16 -1.58
C LEU A 139 6.70 16.12 -2.23
N LEU A 140 5.78 16.55 -3.12
CA LEU A 140 4.89 15.62 -3.81
C LEU A 140 5.66 14.63 -4.68
N ARG A 141 6.70 15.08 -5.39
CA ARG A 141 7.56 14.23 -6.22
C ARG A 141 8.28 13.17 -5.40
N ASN A 142 8.88 13.57 -4.28
CA ASN A 142 9.54 12.64 -3.37
C ASN A 142 8.55 11.70 -2.67
N PHE A 143 7.34 12.18 -2.36
CA PHE A 143 6.29 11.31 -1.83
C PHE A 143 5.91 10.22 -2.84
N LEU A 144 5.68 10.56 -4.10
CA LEU A 144 5.37 9.57 -5.16
C LEU A 144 6.53 8.59 -5.37
N LYS A 145 7.78 9.08 -5.34
CA LYS A 145 8.97 8.22 -5.42
C LYS A 145 9.03 7.25 -4.23
N GLY A 146 8.89 7.75 -3.01
CA GLY A 146 8.92 6.93 -1.79
C GLY A 146 7.76 5.94 -1.73
N LEU A 147 6.56 6.36 -2.17
CA LEU A 147 5.39 5.50 -2.29
C LEU A 147 5.62 4.39 -3.32
N SER A 148 6.22 4.72 -4.46
CA SER A 148 6.60 3.73 -5.47
C SER A 148 7.58 2.69 -4.91
N LEU A 149 8.58 3.11 -4.15
CA LEU A 149 9.52 2.21 -3.47
C LEU A 149 8.85 1.35 -2.38
N THR A 150 7.75 1.83 -1.81
CA THR A 150 6.97 1.09 -0.81
C THR A 150 6.11 0.01 -1.47
N VAL A 151 5.42 0.37 -2.56
CA VAL A 151 4.51 -0.52 -3.28
C VAL A 151 5.27 -1.50 -4.18
N ARG A 152 6.38 -1.04 -4.74
CA ARG A 152 7.24 -1.78 -5.65
C ARG A 152 8.70 -1.65 -5.20
N PRO A 153 9.11 -2.41 -4.16
CA PRO A 153 10.50 -2.38 -3.72
C PRO A 153 11.43 -2.82 -4.85
N PRO A 154 12.62 -2.23 -4.98
CA PRO A 154 13.61 -2.66 -5.94
C PRO A 154 13.95 -4.14 -5.68
N ILE A 155 14.05 -4.91 -6.76
CA ILE A 155 14.56 -6.28 -6.67
C ILE A 155 16.04 -6.17 -6.31
N VAL A 156 16.37 -6.33 -5.04
CA VAL A 156 17.77 -6.49 -4.63
C VAL A 156 18.21 -7.83 -5.19
N PRO A 157 19.21 -7.89 -6.07
CA PRO A 157 19.79 -9.17 -6.48
C PRO A 157 20.23 -9.88 -5.21
N LYS A 158 19.68 -11.07 -4.95
CA LYS A 158 20.11 -11.89 -3.84
C LYS A 158 21.61 -12.09 -4.02
N ALA A 159 22.41 -11.60 -3.07
CA ALA A 159 23.85 -11.82 -3.07
C ALA A 159 24.12 -13.31 -3.35
N PRO A 160 25.10 -13.66 -4.22
CA PRO A 160 25.42 -15.06 -4.46
C PRO A 160 25.65 -15.72 -3.10
N ALA A 161 24.92 -16.81 -2.86
CA ALA A 161 25.09 -17.57 -1.63
C ALA A 161 26.59 -17.91 -1.52
N GLU A 162 27.24 -17.45 -0.47
CA GLU A 162 28.61 -17.82 -0.16
C GLU A 162 28.68 -19.34 -0.20
N LYS A 163 29.45 -19.85 -1.17
CA LYS A 163 29.78 -21.26 -1.21
C LYS A 163 30.50 -21.58 0.09
N LYS A 164 29.85 -22.35 0.94
CA LYS A 164 30.53 -22.95 2.11
C LYS A 164 31.84 -23.61 1.60
N PRO A 165 32.99 -23.36 2.23
CA PRO A 165 34.22 -24.02 1.83
C PRO A 165 34.02 -25.55 1.98
N ALA A 166 34.38 -26.25 0.92
CA ALA A 166 34.35 -27.70 0.87
C ALA A 166 35.22 -28.24 2.02
N ALA A 167 34.63 -29.09 2.84
CA ALA A 167 35.34 -29.81 3.89
C ALA A 167 36.44 -30.63 3.23
N GLU A 168 37.69 -30.38 3.68
CA GLU A 168 38.86 -31.15 3.30
C GLU A 168 38.66 -32.64 3.63
N HIS A 169 38.81 -33.46 2.59
CA HIS A 169 38.94 -34.90 2.69
C HIS A 169 40.23 -35.24 3.45
N LYS A 170 40.13 -35.78 4.66
CA LYS A 170 41.21 -36.53 5.27
C LYS A 170 41.27 -37.96 4.70
N PRO A 171 42.46 -38.46 4.34
CA PRO A 171 42.59 -39.80 3.76
C PRO A 171 42.43 -40.90 4.79
N ALA A 172 41.83 -42.00 4.31
CA ALA A 172 41.60 -43.24 5.06
C ALA A 172 42.89 -43.91 5.54
N GLY A 173 42.96 -44.21 6.81
CA GLY A 173 43.95 -45.09 7.42
C GLY A 173 43.29 -46.38 7.88
N GLN A 174 43.84 -47.43 7.35
CA GLN A 174 43.70 -48.87 7.44
C GLN A 174 43.08 -49.54 8.68
N ALA A 175 42.42 -50.63 8.34
CA ALA A 175 41.80 -51.70 9.12
C ALA A 175 42.59 -52.27 10.27
N LYS A 176 41.89 -52.75 11.30
CA LYS A 176 42.10 -54.05 11.88
C LYS A 176 40.86 -54.58 12.60
N SER A 177 40.59 -55.83 12.30
CA SER A 177 39.59 -56.79 12.75
C SER A 177 39.46 -56.99 14.27
N ALA A 178 38.30 -57.29 14.77
CA ALA A 178 37.94 -58.57 15.37
C ALA A 178 36.80 -58.45 16.38
N THR A 179 35.87 -59.36 16.19
CA THR A 179 35.08 -60.24 17.06
C THR A 179 33.99 -59.67 17.99
N ALA A 180 32.84 -60.16 17.65
CA ALA A 180 31.85 -60.91 18.41
C ALA A 180 31.25 -60.30 19.70
N GLY A 181 29.94 -60.30 19.73
CA GLY A 181 29.16 -60.24 20.93
C GLY A 181 27.75 -59.68 20.79
N LYS A 182 26.80 -60.51 20.41
CA LYS A 182 25.37 -60.33 20.70
C LYS A 182 25.10 -61.01 22.06
N PRO A 183 24.09 -60.71 22.91
CA PRO A 183 22.70 -60.54 22.52
C PRO A 183 21.82 -59.60 23.39
N ALA A 184 20.60 -59.32 22.83
CA ALA A 184 19.29 -59.40 23.42
C ALA A 184 18.81 -58.48 24.58
N GLY A 185 17.64 -57.97 24.39
CA GLY A 185 16.70 -57.50 25.39
C GLY A 185 16.12 -56.10 25.00
N GLY A 186 15.06 -55.91 24.37
CA GLY A 186 13.69 -56.23 24.68
C GLY A 186 13.10 -55.28 25.70
N LYS A 187 12.31 -54.27 25.21
CA LYS A 187 10.97 -54.01 25.79
C LYS A 187 10.33 -52.80 25.13
N SER A 188 9.26 -53.06 24.44
CA SER A 188 8.15 -52.20 24.11
C SER A 188 7.60 -51.48 25.32
N TRP A 189 7.14 -50.25 25.13
CA TRP A 189 5.92 -49.83 25.81
C TRP A 189 5.16 -48.76 24.99
N SER A 190 3.98 -49.20 24.74
CA SER A 190 2.85 -48.56 24.12
C SER A 190 2.11 -47.60 25.09
N GLY A 191 1.39 -46.68 24.49
CA GLY A 191 0.16 -46.13 25.07
C GLY A 191 0.34 -44.79 25.78
N ASN A 192 -0.33 -43.75 25.50
CA ASN A 192 -1.79 -43.62 25.61
C ASN A 192 -2.19 -42.20 25.21
N LYS A 193 -3.18 -42.10 24.36
CA LYS A 193 -4.10 -40.95 24.32
C LYS A 193 -5.20 -41.19 25.39
N PRO A 194 -5.76 -40.18 26.01
CA PRO A 194 -7.14 -39.78 25.73
C PRO A 194 -7.33 -38.26 25.69
N ALA A 195 -8.11 -37.72 24.78
CA ALA A 195 -9.57 -37.61 24.71
C ALA A 195 -10.21 -36.63 25.71
N SER A 196 -10.78 -35.59 25.06
CA SER A 196 -12.08 -34.98 25.29
C SER A 196 -12.43 -34.34 26.65
N ALA A 197 -12.96 -33.18 26.52
CA ALA A 197 -14.24 -32.67 27.07
C ALA A 197 -14.06 -31.16 27.31
N SER A 198 -14.90 -30.28 27.10
CA SER A 198 -16.33 -30.08 26.85
C SER A 198 -16.55 -28.56 27.03
N ARG A 199 -17.34 -27.99 26.11
CA ARG A 199 -18.02 -26.68 26.32
C ARG A 199 -18.90 -26.72 27.58
N PRO A 200 -19.23 -25.57 28.14
CA PRO A 200 -20.62 -25.21 28.12
C PRO A 200 -20.91 -23.79 27.60
N ALA A 201 -22.15 -23.71 27.16
CA ALA A 201 -22.81 -22.56 26.59
C ALA A 201 -23.47 -21.70 27.68
N ALA A 202 -23.92 -20.56 27.18
CA ALA A 202 -25.08 -19.79 27.56
C ALA A 202 -24.91 -18.63 28.56
N GLY A 203 -25.49 -17.52 28.12
CA GLY A 203 -26.19 -16.63 28.99
C GLY A 203 -26.01 -15.15 28.77
N GLY A 204 -27.03 -14.50 28.18
CA GLY A 204 -27.50 -13.21 28.70
C GLY A 204 -27.34 -11.98 27.83
N LYS A 205 -28.33 -11.69 26.99
CA LYS A 205 -28.77 -10.30 26.71
C LYS A 205 -29.40 -9.69 27.97
N PRO A 206 -29.31 -8.36 28.13
CA PRO A 206 -30.48 -7.50 27.99
C PRO A 206 -30.16 -6.22 27.20
N ALA A 207 -30.97 -5.80 26.26
CA ALA A 207 -32.16 -4.95 26.26
C ALA A 207 -31.90 -3.46 26.54
N ALA A 208 -32.10 -2.71 25.45
CA ALA A 208 -32.80 -1.42 25.33
C ALA A 208 -32.43 -0.23 26.26
N GLY A 209 -31.98 0.84 25.61
CA GLY A 209 -32.04 2.18 26.16
C GLY A 209 -32.23 3.22 25.04
N LYS A 210 -33.48 3.48 24.67
CA LYS A 210 -33.90 4.66 23.89
C LYS A 210 -33.59 5.92 24.72
N LYS A 211 -32.82 6.84 24.15
CA LYS A 211 -32.83 8.24 24.60
C LYS A 211 -33.23 9.12 23.42
N SER A 212 -34.46 9.61 23.56
CA SER A 212 -35.06 10.71 22.84
C SER A 212 -34.35 12.03 23.12
N TRP A 213 -34.08 12.79 22.06
CA TRP A 213 -33.68 14.18 22.16
C TRP A 213 -34.89 15.08 21.87
N PRO A 214 -35.14 16.10 22.69
CA PRO A 214 -36.21 17.07 22.45
C PRO A 214 -35.77 18.15 21.48
N GLY A 215 -36.64 18.47 20.53
CA GLY A 215 -36.55 19.66 19.72
C GLY A 215 -36.74 20.93 20.52
N LYS A 216 -36.11 22.02 20.06
CA LYS A 216 -36.51 23.39 20.37
C LYS A 216 -36.41 24.19 19.07
N SER A 217 -37.50 24.75 18.78
CA SER A 217 -37.95 26.02 18.18
C SER A 217 -36.88 26.86 17.49
#